data_b149bdde388e123143cf63edf3972d9c
#
_entry.id   b149bdde388e123143cf63edf3972d9c
#
_cell.length_a   1.000
_cell.length_b   1.000
_cell.length_c   1.000
_cell.angle_alpha   90.00
_cell.angle_beta   90.00
_cell.angle_gamma   90.00
#
_symmetry.space_group_name_H-M   'P 1'
#
loop_
_entity.id
_entity.type
_entity.pdbx_description
1 polymer ?
#
loop_
_entity_poly.entity_id
_entity_poly.type
_entity_poly.pdbx_seq_one_letter_code
_entity_poly.pdbx_strand_id
1 'polypeptide(L)'
;LSPDSDCDRAESDRNDRLSEVKITRTENLSEAQKQSIIRLWNAEYPVQIQHSGIDSFDEYLRPKANLRHYLLIDPDEIIRGWLATFIRDDERWFALLVDGSQQKKGFGTMLLNKVKEFENEINGWVIDRENDVKANGELYLSPIGFYLKNDFEILSDVRIENETISAVKIRWSR
;
A
#
# COMPACT_ATOMS: atom_id res chain seq x y z
N LEU A 1 35.48 24.56 -12.13
CA LEU A 1 34.23 24.49 -11.34
C LEU A 1 33.43 23.32 -11.89
N SER A 2 33.47 22.19 -11.21
CA SER A 2 32.87 20.92 -11.67
C SER A 2 31.41 20.81 -11.19
N PRO A 3 30.47 20.44 -12.05
CA PRO A 3 29.04 20.26 -11.71
C PRO A 3 28.71 18.93 -11.00
N ASP A 4 29.69 18.05 -10.78
CA ASP A 4 29.42 16.66 -10.34
C ASP A 4 29.22 16.47 -8.82
N SER A 5 29.50 17.48 -8.01
CA SER A 5 29.44 17.33 -6.54
C SER A 5 28.03 17.44 -5.94
N ASP A 6 27.08 18.05 -6.64
CA ASP A 6 25.70 18.22 -6.13
C ASP A 6 24.81 17.00 -6.40
N CYS A 7 25.10 16.21 -7.43
CA CYS A 7 24.35 15.00 -7.76
C CYS A 7 24.70 13.84 -6.79
N ASP A 8 25.97 13.68 -6.48
CA ASP A 8 26.46 12.65 -5.54
C ASP A 8 25.98 12.91 -4.10
N ARG A 9 25.82 14.18 -3.73
CA ARG A 9 25.32 14.56 -2.40
C ARG A 9 23.84 14.30 -2.26
N ALA A 10 23.07 14.53 -3.32
CA ALA A 10 21.63 14.25 -3.35
C ALA A 10 21.31 12.74 -3.37
N GLU A 11 22.16 11.91 -3.98
CA GLU A 11 22.03 10.45 -3.94
C GLU A 11 22.47 9.87 -2.59
N SER A 12 23.51 10.40 -1.96
CA SER A 12 23.95 10.01 -0.62
C SER A 12 22.90 10.35 0.44
N ASP A 13 22.33 11.56 0.41
CA ASP A 13 21.26 11.98 1.32
C ASP A 13 19.97 11.19 1.09
N ARG A 14 19.71 10.72 -0.13
CA ARG A 14 18.56 9.89 -0.47
C ARG A 14 18.73 8.46 0.03
N ASN A 15 19.93 7.90 -0.08
CA ASN A 15 20.27 6.59 0.45
C ASN A 15 20.30 6.57 1.99
N ASP A 16 20.77 7.64 2.63
CA ASP A 16 20.76 7.78 4.09
C ASP A 16 19.32 7.83 4.64
N ARG A 17 18.39 8.51 3.97
CA ARG A 17 16.97 8.58 4.40
C ARG A 17 16.23 7.26 4.18
N LEU A 18 16.63 6.45 3.21
CA LEU A 18 16.07 5.12 2.99
C LEU A 18 16.52 4.11 4.06
N SER A 19 17.70 4.33 4.65
CA SER A 19 18.24 3.50 5.73
C SER A 19 17.61 3.77 7.10
N GLU A 20 16.83 4.84 7.24
CA GLU A 20 16.24 5.28 8.52
C GLU A 20 14.75 4.92 8.67
N VAL A 21 14.05 4.49 7.59
CA VAL A 21 12.67 4.02 7.71
C VAL A 21 12.63 2.65 8.39
N LYS A 22 11.66 2.45 9.26
CA LYS A 22 11.42 1.15 9.92
C LYS A 22 10.08 0.56 9.51
N ILE A 23 9.99 -0.77 9.43
CA ILE A 23 8.73 -1.48 9.28
C ILE A 23 8.40 -2.15 10.62
N THR A 24 7.28 -1.74 11.21
CA THR A 24 6.74 -2.31 12.45
C THR A 24 5.56 -3.19 12.14
N ARG A 25 5.57 -4.42 12.66
CA ARG A 25 4.44 -5.36 12.56
C ARG A 25 3.61 -5.33 13.84
N THR A 26 2.29 -5.27 13.69
CA THR A 26 1.34 -5.32 14.81
C THR A 26 0.05 -6.06 14.41
N GLU A 27 -0.63 -6.65 15.38
CA GLU A 27 -1.96 -7.25 15.17
C GLU A 27 -3.08 -6.24 15.49
N ASN A 28 -2.77 -5.20 16.28
CA ASN A 28 -3.72 -4.19 16.69
C ASN A 28 -3.19 -2.79 16.38
N LEU A 29 -4.05 -1.93 15.88
CA LEU A 29 -3.76 -0.53 15.61
C LEU A 29 -4.29 0.35 16.74
N SER A 30 -3.50 1.32 17.17
CA SER A 30 -3.99 2.41 18.02
C SER A 30 -4.93 3.34 17.23
N GLU A 31 -5.75 4.13 17.92
CA GLU A 31 -6.60 5.14 17.25
C GLU A 31 -5.79 6.12 16.41
N ALA A 32 -4.65 6.58 16.91
CA ALA A 32 -3.76 7.49 16.16
C ALA A 32 -3.22 6.83 14.89
N GLN A 33 -2.86 5.54 14.93
CA GLN A 33 -2.44 4.78 13.74
C GLN A 33 -3.60 4.62 12.76
N LYS A 34 -4.80 4.27 13.21
CA LYS A 34 -6.01 4.20 12.36
C LYS A 34 -6.28 5.52 11.67
N GLN A 35 -6.26 6.64 12.39
CA GLN A 35 -6.45 7.98 11.81
C GLN A 35 -5.39 8.30 10.74
N SER A 36 -4.13 7.94 10.96
CA SER A 36 -3.06 8.13 10.00
C SER A 36 -3.26 7.29 8.74
N ILE A 37 -3.67 6.03 8.89
CA ILE A 37 -3.97 5.14 7.76
C ILE A 37 -5.19 5.64 6.99
N ILE A 38 -6.25 6.09 7.66
CA ILE A 38 -7.46 6.65 7.02
C ILE A 38 -7.10 7.89 6.18
N ARG A 39 -6.27 8.81 6.72
CA ARG A 39 -5.80 9.97 5.93
C ARG A 39 -5.05 9.53 4.69
N LEU A 40 -4.17 8.55 4.82
CA LEU A 40 -3.40 7.98 3.70
C LEU A 40 -4.34 7.31 2.68
N TRP A 41 -5.29 6.50 3.13
CA TRP A 41 -6.30 5.86 2.30
C TRP A 41 -7.10 6.87 1.50
N ASN A 42 -7.63 7.88 2.18
CA ASN A 42 -8.49 8.90 1.56
C ASN A 42 -7.72 9.82 0.60
N ALA A 43 -6.41 9.95 0.74
CA ALA A 43 -5.57 10.70 -0.17
C ALA A 43 -5.19 9.90 -1.43
N GLU A 44 -4.99 8.58 -1.30
CA GLU A 44 -4.38 7.77 -2.34
C GLU A 44 -5.38 6.96 -3.17
N TYR A 45 -6.52 6.58 -2.60
CA TYR A 45 -7.57 5.83 -3.30
C TYR A 45 -8.63 6.72 -3.95
N PRO A 46 -9.41 6.17 -4.92
CA PRO A 46 -10.57 6.86 -5.48
C PRO A 46 -11.57 7.32 -4.42
N VAL A 47 -12.21 8.47 -4.66
CA VAL A 47 -13.13 9.10 -3.70
C VAL A 47 -14.32 8.21 -3.30
N GLN A 48 -14.74 7.31 -4.18
CA GLN A 48 -15.88 6.43 -3.91
C GLN A 48 -15.61 5.32 -2.90
N ILE A 49 -14.36 5.08 -2.50
CA ILE A 49 -13.98 4.08 -1.50
C ILE A 49 -13.31 4.67 -0.26
N GLN A 50 -13.54 5.95 0.01
CA GLN A 50 -13.03 6.63 1.20
C GLN A 50 -13.71 6.14 2.48
N HIS A 51 -12.98 6.24 3.58
CA HIS A 51 -13.51 6.03 4.93
C HIS A 51 -13.95 7.36 5.53
N SER A 52 -15.16 7.39 6.11
CA SER A 52 -15.68 8.57 6.80
C SER A 52 -15.03 8.81 8.18
N GLY A 53 -14.40 7.79 8.75
CA GLY A 53 -13.72 7.83 10.04
C GLY A 53 -13.36 6.45 10.55
N ILE A 54 -13.00 6.38 11.84
CA ILE A 54 -12.54 5.14 12.49
C ILE A 54 -13.59 4.04 12.42
N ASP A 55 -14.87 4.35 12.66
CA ASP A 55 -15.94 3.34 12.64
C ASP A 55 -16.05 2.67 11.27
N SER A 56 -16.02 3.45 10.19
CA SER A 56 -16.02 2.94 8.82
C SER A 56 -14.80 2.07 8.52
N PHE A 57 -13.63 2.46 9.01
CA PHE A 57 -12.41 1.70 8.86
C PHE A 57 -12.43 0.40 9.68
N ASP A 58 -12.96 0.44 10.90
CA ASP A 58 -13.14 -0.75 11.74
C ASP A 58 -14.15 -1.73 11.12
N GLU A 59 -15.20 -1.25 10.49
CA GLU A 59 -16.14 -2.09 9.72
C GLU A 59 -15.44 -2.77 8.54
N TYR A 60 -14.56 -2.07 7.85
CA TYR A 60 -13.75 -2.63 6.77
C TYR A 60 -12.79 -3.72 7.28
N LEU A 61 -12.21 -3.56 8.46
CA LEU A 61 -11.27 -4.53 9.05
C LEU A 61 -11.97 -5.73 9.69
N ARG A 62 -13.16 -5.55 10.26
CA ARG A 62 -13.88 -6.54 11.09
C ARG A 62 -14.03 -7.94 10.48
N PRO A 63 -14.38 -8.11 9.17
CA PRO A 63 -14.54 -9.44 8.59
C PRO A 63 -13.22 -10.13 8.24
N LYS A 64 -12.07 -9.50 8.47
CA LYS A 64 -10.75 -10.02 8.07
C LYS A 64 -10.15 -10.88 9.18
N ALA A 65 -10.06 -12.19 8.93
CA ALA A 65 -9.47 -13.14 9.87
C ALA A 65 -7.93 -13.08 9.81
N ASN A 66 -7.28 -13.37 10.93
CA ASN A 66 -5.81 -13.42 11.04
C ASN A 66 -5.13 -12.15 10.50
N LEU A 67 -5.69 -11.00 10.89
CA LEU A 67 -5.27 -9.68 10.41
C LEU A 67 -3.91 -9.30 11.02
N ARG A 68 -3.00 -8.83 10.18
CA ARG A 68 -1.68 -8.32 10.56
C ARG A 68 -1.39 -7.05 9.81
N HIS A 69 -0.85 -6.06 10.51
CA HIS A 69 -0.49 -4.76 9.94
C HIS A 69 1.03 -4.60 9.91
N TYR A 70 1.50 -4.03 8.82
CA TYR A 70 2.89 -3.62 8.62
C TYR A 70 2.89 -2.12 8.37
N LEU A 71 3.51 -1.36 9.26
CA LEU A 71 3.57 0.09 9.21
C LEU A 71 4.98 0.51 8.80
N LEU A 72 5.10 1.21 7.69
CA LEU A 72 6.34 1.85 7.29
C LEU A 72 6.37 3.25 7.91
N ILE A 73 7.32 3.47 8.80
CA ILE A 73 7.41 4.66 9.64
C ILE A 73 8.73 5.37 9.34
N ASP A 74 8.67 6.67 9.08
CA ASP A 74 9.83 7.50 8.83
C ASP A 74 10.53 7.95 10.13
N PRO A 75 11.71 8.62 10.06
CA PRO A 75 12.42 9.12 11.24
C PRO A 75 11.64 10.13 12.08
N ASP A 76 10.65 10.82 11.50
CA ASP A 76 9.76 11.76 12.19
C ASP A 76 8.57 11.05 12.85
N GLU A 77 8.59 9.73 12.94
CA GLU A 77 7.53 8.86 13.47
C GLU A 77 6.18 8.96 12.69
N ILE A 78 6.25 9.35 11.42
CA ILE A 78 5.08 9.46 10.53
C ILE A 78 4.90 8.15 9.76
N ILE A 79 3.67 7.64 9.70
CA ILE A 79 3.31 6.48 8.88
C ILE A 79 3.27 6.93 7.41
N ARG A 80 4.21 6.42 6.62
CA ARG A 80 4.35 6.67 5.18
C ARG A 80 3.84 5.54 4.30
N GLY A 81 3.57 4.40 4.90
CA GLY A 81 3.00 3.25 4.21
C GLY A 81 2.35 2.29 5.17
N TRP A 82 1.38 1.57 4.67
CA TRP A 82 0.65 0.53 5.39
C TRP A 82 0.37 -0.64 4.47
N LEU A 83 0.65 -1.82 4.98
CA LEU A 83 0.23 -3.08 4.37
C LEU A 83 -0.49 -3.91 5.43
N ALA A 84 -1.65 -4.42 5.11
CA ALA A 84 -2.35 -5.39 5.93
C ALA A 84 -2.42 -6.74 5.22
N THR A 85 -2.20 -7.83 5.96
CA THR A 85 -2.49 -9.19 5.49
C THR A 85 -3.60 -9.81 6.31
N PHE A 86 -4.41 -10.63 5.68
CA PHE A 86 -5.56 -11.30 6.30
C PHE A 86 -5.95 -12.55 5.53
N ILE A 87 -6.79 -13.41 6.14
CA ILE A 87 -7.35 -14.59 5.49
C ILE A 87 -8.75 -14.25 4.97
N ARG A 88 -9.02 -14.64 3.74
CA ARG A 88 -10.34 -14.66 3.09
C ARG A 88 -10.42 -15.88 2.19
N ASP A 89 -11.49 -16.67 2.31
CA ASP A 89 -11.71 -17.89 1.50
C ASP A 89 -10.49 -18.84 1.51
N ASP A 90 -9.90 -19.05 2.70
CA ASP A 90 -8.70 -19.85 2.94
C ASP A 90 -7.42 -19.40 2.20
N GLU A 91 -7.46 -18.25 1.54
CA GLU A 91 -6.30 -17.61 0.91
C GLU A 91 -5.75 -16.46 1.75
N ARG A 92 -4.44 -16.20 1.66
CA ARG A 92 -3.82 -15.00 2.23
C ARG A 92 -4.01 -13.82 1.29
N TRP A 93 -4.61 -12.77 1.78
CA TRP A 93 -4.86 -11.52 1.06
C TRP A 93 -4.08 -10.36 1.65
N PHE A 94 -3.90 -9.31 0.87
CA PHE A 94 -3.30 -8.07 1.34
C PHE A 94 -3.99 -6.82 0.79
N ALA A 95 -3.80 -5.70 1.51
CA ALA A 95 -4.05 -4.35 1.06
C ALA A 95 -2.78 -3.53 1.28
N LEU A 96 -2.43 -2.64 0.36
CA LEU A 96 -1.19 -1.85 0.40
C LEU A 96 -1.48 -0.40 0.07
N LEU A 97 -0.95 0.50 0.89
CA LEU A 97 -0.95 1.95 0.68
C LEU A 97 0.46 2.51 0.90
N VAL A 98 0.86 3.45 0.07
CA VAL A 98 2.07 4.25 0.26
C VAL A 98 1.73 5.71 -0.02
N ASP A 99 2.17 6.60 0.87
CA ASP A 99 2.05 8.05 0.72
C ASP A 99 2.55 8.49 -0.67
N GLY A 100 1.71 9.20 -1.42
CA GLY A 100 2.00 9.66 -2.78
C GLY A 100 3.28 10.48 -2.88
N SER A 101 3.60 11.27 -1.84
CA SER A 101 4.87 12.02 -1.75
C SER A 101 6.10 11.11 -1.60
N GLN A 102 5.90 9.86 -1.21
CA GLN A 102 6.93 8.84 -0.97
C GLN A 102 6.93 7.72 -2.03
N GLN A 103 6.04 7.77 -3.00
CA GLN A 103 6.01 6.81 -4.10
C GLN A 103 7.28 6.92 -4.95
N LYS A 104 7.63 5.83 -5.66
CA LYS A 104 8.87 5.68 -6.44
C LYS A 104 10.17 5.68 -5.62
N LYS A 105 10.10 5.66 -4.28
CA LYS A 105 11.26 5.49 -3.38
C LYS A 105 11.49 4.03 -2.97
N GLY A 106 10.75 3.10 -3.51
CA GLY A 106 10.86 1.67 -3.19
C GLY A 106 10.13 1.23 -1.91
N PHE A 107 9.35 2.08 -1.27
CA PHE A 107 8.67 1.76 -0.01
C PHE A 107 7.60 0.68 -0.15
N GLY A 108 6.84 0.69 -1.25
CA GLY A 108 5.88 -0.37 -1.55
C GLY A 108 6.56 -1.73 -1.71
N THR A 109 7.67 -1.77 -2.43
CA THR A 109 8.50 -2.98 -2.60
C THR A 109 9.08 -3.46 -1.26
N MET A 110 9.52 -2.55 -0.38
CA MET A 110 10.00 -2.91 0.97
C MET A 110 8.91 -3.58 1.80
N LEU A 111 7.68 -3.04 1.79
CA LEU A 111 6.53 -3.63 2.49
C LEU A 111 6.18 -5.01 1.93
N LEU A 112 6.11 -5.16 0.59
CA LEU A 112 5.86 -6.45 -0.05
C LEU A 112 6.94 -7.47 0.29
N ASN A 113 8.22 -7.10 0.21
CA ASN A 113 9.33 -7.99 0.53
C ASN A 113 9.28 -8.43 1.99
N LYS A 114 8.87 -7.53 2.91
CA LYS A 114 8.71 -7.89 4.32
C LYS A 114 7.63 -8.95 4.53
N VAL A 115 6.52 -8.87 3.83
CA VAL A 115 5.46 -9.89 3.89
C VAL A 115 5.89 -11.21 3.25
N LYS A 116 6.61 -11.14 2.12
CA LYS A 116 7.13 -12.32 1.40
C LYS A 116 8.13 -13.16 2.23
N GLU A 117 8.71 -12.58 3.29
CA GLU A 117 9.55 -13.35 4.24
C GLU A 117 8.72 -14.40 5.00
N PHE A 118 7.43 -14.14 5.24
CA PHE A 118 6.56 -14.95 6.10
C PHE A 118 5.49 -15.74 5.34
N GLU A 119 5.20 -15.36 4.11
CA GLU A 119 4.11 -15.94 3.30
C GLU A 119 4.68 -16.63 2.05
N ASN A 120 4.01 -17.69 1.61
CA ASN A 120 4.34 -18.38 0.36
C ASN A 120 3.48 -17.92 -0.82
N GLU A 121 2.32 -17.35 -0.51
CA GLU A 121 1.38 -16.80 -1.48
C GLU A 121 0.65 -15.62 -0.85
N ILE A 122 0.44 -14.55 -1.62
CA ILE A 122 -0.43 -13.44 -1.25
C ILE A 122 -1.25 -12.98 -2.45
N ASN A 123 -2.51 -12.65 -2.20
CA ASN A 123 -3.48 -12.21 -3.19
C ASN A 123 -3.94 -10.78 -2.90
N GLY A 124 -4.27 -10.03 -3.92
CA GLY A 124 -4.77 -8.67 -3.78
C GLY A 124 -5.78 -8.30 -4.86
N TRP A 125 -6.56 -7.26 -4.60
CA TRP A 125 -7.39 -6.60 -5.59
C TRP A 125 -6.71 -5.33 -6.09
N VAL A 126 -6.66 -5.15 -7.40
CA VAL A 126 -6.10 -3.95 -8.03
C VAL A 126 -7.14 -3.32 -8.93
N ILE A 127 -7.46 -2.05 -8.66
CA ILE A 127 -8.30 -1.25 -9.55
C ILE A 127 -7.52 -1.03 -10.85
N ASP A 128 -8.09 -1.48 -11.97
CA ASP A 128 -7.44 -1.46 -13.27
C ASP A 128 -8.10 -0.51 -14.29
N ARG A 129 -9.19 0.18 -13.88
CA ARG A 129 -9.76 1.28 -14.67
C ARG A 129 -9.06 2.60 -14.34
N GLU A 130 -9.00 3.50 -15.31
CA GLU A 130 -8.24 4.76 -15.21
C GLU A 130 -9.15 6.01 -15.30
N ASN A 131 -10.42 5.89 -14.95
CA ASN A 131 -11.39 7.00 -14.96
C ASN A 131 -11.83 7.44 -13.56
N ASP A 132 -11.28 6.86 -12.52
CA ASP A 132 -11.54 7.26 -11.14
C ASP A 132 -10.67 8.46 -10.75
N VAL A 133 -11.16 9.28 -9.83
CA VAL A 133 -10.43 10.44 -9.32
C VAL A 133 -10.14 10.31 -7.82
N LYS A 134 -9.02 10.87 -7.42
CA LYS A 134 -8.60 11.01 -6.02
C LYS A 134 -9.22 12.26 -5.40
N ALA A 135 -9.11 12.41 -4.08
CA ALA A 135 -9.64 13.56 -3.34
C ALA A 135 -9.12 14.91 -3.83
N ASN A 136 -7.90 14.97 -4.38
CA ASN A 136 -7.29 16.17 -4.93
C ASN A 136 -7.72 16.48 -6.38
N GLY A 137 -8.61 15.67 -6.98
CA GLY A 137 -9.07 15.79 -8.35
C GLY A 137 -8.16 15.18 -9.42
N GLU A 138 -7.00 14.64 -9.05
CA GLU A 138 -6.13 13.91 -9.97
C GLU A 138 -6.72 12.55 -10.32
N LEU A 139 -6.39 12.04 -11.51
CA LEU A 139 -6.74 10.69 -11.89
C LEU A 139 -6.05 9.67 -10.98
N TYR A 140 -6.80 8.66 -10.57
CA TYR A 140 -6.22 7.47 -9.94
C TYR A 140 -5.57 6.61 -11.02
N LEU A 141 -4.26 6.46 -10.95
CA LEU A 141 -3.50 5.62 -11.87
C LEU A 141 -3.43 4.19 -11.33
N SER A 142 -3.78 3.22 -12.16
CA SER A 142 -3.71 1.81 -11.78
C SER A 142 -2.27 1.39 -11.42
N PRO A 143 -2.05 0.75 -10.25
CA PRO A 143 -0.72 0.31 -9.84
C PRO A 143 -0.31 -1.05 -10.44
N ILE A 144 -0.97 -1.53 -11.49
CA ILE A 144 -0.66 -2.84 -12.11
C ILE A 144 0.82 -2.96 -12.48
N GLY A 145 1.42 -1.93 -13.08
CA GLY A 145 2.83 -1.93 -13.44
C GLY A 145 3.77 -2.12 -12.25
N PHE A 146 3.43 -1.54 -11.10
CA PHE A 146 4.17 -1.75 -9.85
C PHE A 146 4.11 -3.20 -9.39
N TYR A 147 2.93 -3.83 -9.43
CA TYR A 147 2.79 -5.23 -9.01
C TYR A 147 3.47 -6.20 -9.97
N LEU A 148 3.41 -5.97 -11.28
CA LEU A 148 4.15 -6.77 -12.26
C LEU A 148 5.67 -6.73 -12.01
N LYS A 149 6.23 -5.56 -11.66
CA LYS A 149 7.65 -5.41 -11.29
C LYS A 149 8.01 -6.10 -9.96
N ASN A 150 7.03 -6.40 -9.14
CA ASN A 150 7.19 -7.13 -7.87
C ASN A 150 6.77 -8.61 -8.00
N ASP A 151 6.81 -9.17 -9.22
CA ASP A 151 6.60 -10.59 -9.54
C ASP A 151 5.18 -11.09 -9.27
N PHE A 152 4.18 -10.20 -9.28
CA PHE A 152 2.78 -10.61 -9.25
C PHE A 152 2.27 -10.99 -10.64
N GLU A 153 1.46 -12.03 -10.70
CA GLU A 153 0.64 -12.36 -11.86
C GLU A 153 -0.75 -11.72 -11.78
N ILE A 154 -1.32 -11.39 -12.93
CA ILE A 154 -2.68 -10.87 -13.04
C ILE A 154 -3.61 -12.03 -13.40
N LEU A 155 -4.62 -12.29 -12.56
CA LEU A 155 -5.65 -13.29 -12.82
C LEU A 155 -6.86 -12.60 -13.47
N SER A 156 -6.77 -12.35 -14.77
CA SER A 156 -7.69 -11.48 -15.52
C SER A 156 -9.16 -11.92 -15.46
N ASP A 157 -9.40 -13.22 -15.29
CA ASP A 157 -10.75 -13.79 -15.21
C ASP A 157 -11.37 -13.68 -13.81
N VAL A 158 -10.61 -13.27 -12.81
CA VAL A 158 -11.08 -13.12 -11.43
C VAL A 158 -11.20 -11.64 -11.09
N ARG A 159 -12.45 -11.15 -11.07
CA ARG A 159 -12.73 -9.71 -10.98
C ARG A 159 -13.80 -9.40 -9.95
N ILE A 160 -13.74 -8.18 -9.42
CA ILE A 160 -14.85 -7.48 -8.77
C ILE A 160 -15.33 -6.39 -9.72
N GLU A 161 -16.61 -6.44 -10.09
CA GLU A 161 -17.27 -5.43 -10.90
C GLU A 161 -18.56 -4.99 -10.20
N ASN A 162 -18.63 -3.74 -9.79
CA ASN A 162 -19.83 -3.11 -9.27
C ASN A 162 -19.80 -1.59 -9.56
N GLU A 163 -20.81 -0.86 -9.10
CA GLU A 163 -20.91 0.59 -9.32
C GLU A 163 -19.74 1.38 -8.70
N THR A 164 -19.13 0.85 -7.65
CA THR A 164 -18.10 1.54 -6.87
C THR A 164 -16.69 1.16 -7.33
N ILE A 165 -16.45 -0.10 -7.68
CA ILE A 165 -15.11 -0.61 -7.95
C ILE A 165 -15.10 -1.56 -9.15
N SER A 166 -14.06 -1.44 -9.97
CA SER A 166 -13.68 -2.42 -10.98
C SER A 166 -12.24 -2.83 -10.71
N ALA A 167 -12.03 -4.05 -10.30
CA ALA A 167 -10.73 -4.54 -9.87
C ALA A 167 -10.46 -5.97 -10.34
N VAL A 168 -9.20 -6.27 -10.59
CA VAL A 168 -8.71 -7.59 -10.98
C VAL A 168 -7.91 -8.20 -9.83
N LYS A 169 -7.99 -9.52 -9.70
CA LYS A 169 -7.17 -10.27 -8.74
C LYS A 169 -5.72 -10.34 -9.23
N ILE A 170 -4.80 -10.07 -8.32
CA ILE A 170 -3.37 -10.33 -8.51
C ILE A 170 -2.89 -11.35 -7.48
N ARG A 171 -1.87 -12.11 -7.83
CA ARG A 171 -1.26 -13.13 -6.97
C ARG A 171 0.25 -13.10 -7.08
N TRP A 172 0.92 -13.22 -5.96
CA TRP A 172 2.32 -13.59 -5.88
C TRP A 172 2.45 -14.94 -5.16
N SER A 173 3.28 -15.82 -5.67
CA SER A 173 3.67 -17.08 -5.03
C SER A 173 5.18 -17.28 -5.12
N ARG A 174 5.73 -17.95 -4.10
CA ARG A 174 7.16 -18.30 -4.04
C ARG A 174 7.50 -19.40 -5.03
#